data_abdb961cbd28954da0b7c06d4ae85a7d
#
_entry.id   abdb961cbd28954da0b7c06d4ae85a7d
#
_cell.length_a   1.000
_cell.length_b   1.000
_cell.length_c   1.000
_cell.angle_alpha   90.00
_cell.angle_beta   90.00
_cell.angle_gamma   90.00
#
_symmetry.space_group_name_H-M   'P 1'
#
loop_
_entity.id
_entity.type
_entity.pdbx_description
1 polymer ?
#
loop_
_entity_poly.entity_id
_entity_poly.type
_entity_poly.pdbx_seq_one_letter_code
_entity_poly.pdbx_strand_id
1 'polypeptide(L)'
;MAVVCALLYERYKAGKYPLAVVSMDNCSHNGEKLQSSIVTMAKEWSKKGFVEDDFVAYITDEAQVSFPWSMIDKITPRPADSVCQELEKAGIEDMAPVITSKKTYIAPFVNAEGPQYLVIEDKFPNGRPALEKAGVYMTDRDTVNKVERMKVTTCLNPLHTALAVYGCVLGYDLIADEMKDEQLNKLVHQIGPVEGMPVVTDPGILSPVDFVNEVIQVRIPNPFMPDTPQRIATDTSQKVGIRYGETIKSYVAQYGDAKKLTAIPLAIAGWCRYLLAVDDEGKAFELSADPMVPELTKQLEGIVVGKPETYTGQLTVSYTHLRAHE
;
A
#
# COMPACT_ATOMS: atom_id res chain seq x y z
N MET A 1 -14.11 14.55 2.60
CA MET A 1 -13.49 15.61 3.45
C MET A 1 -14.49 16.68 3.87
N ALA A 2 -15.38 17.21 2.97
CA ALA A 2 -16.35 18.25 3.35
C ALA A 2 -17.25 17.85 4.55
N VAL A 3 -17.74 16.61 4.60
CA VAL A 3 -18.55 16.11 5.73
C VAL A 3 -17.76 16.15 7.05
N VAL A 4 -16.51 15.69 7.04
CA VAL A 4 -15.65 15.71 8.26
C VAL A 4 -15.39 17.15 8.70
N CYS A 5 -15.10 18.05 7.75
CA CYS A 5 -14.93 19.47 8.03
C CYS A 5 -16.19 20.10 8.63
N ALA A 6 -17.39 19.76 8.10
CA ALA A 6 -18.66 20.24 8.66
C ALA A 6 -18.92 19.73 10.08
N LEU A 7 -18.61 18.46 10.36
CA LEU A 7 -18.74 17.89 11.71
C LEU A 7 -17.78 18.58 12.70
N LEU A 8 -16.55 18.89 12.26
CA LEU A 8 -15.59 19.65 13.08
C LEU A 8 -16.10 21.08 13.32
N TYR A 9 -16.76 21.71 12.34
CA TYR A 9 -17.33 23.04 12.51
C TYR A 9 -18.51 23.03 13.51
N GLU A 10 -19.38 22.02 13.47
CA GLU A 10 -20.42 21.87 14.51
C GLU A 10 -19.80 21.68 15.90
N ARG A 11 -18.72 20.91 16.02
CA ARG A 11 -18.01 20.71 17.27
C ARG A 11 -17.35 22.02 17.76
N TYR A 12 -16.77 22.79 16.85
CA TYR A 12 -16.24 24.13 17.14
C TYR A 12 -17.32 25.05 17.73
N LYS A 13 -18.49 25.15 17.09
CA LYS A 13 -19.62 25.97 17.56
C LYS A 13 -20.14 25.50 18.92
N ALA A 14 -20.10 24.21 19.19
CA ALA A 14 -20.57 23.62 20.43
C ALA A 14 -19.67 23.92 21.65
N GLY A 15 -18.45 24.44 21.44
CA GLY A 15 -17.56 24.81 22.54
C GLY A 15 -16.08 24.51 22.31
N LYS A 16 -15.63 24.33 21.08
CA LYS A 16 -14.23 24.05 20.72
C LYS A 16 -13.66 22.83 21.47
N TYR A 17 -14.46 21.79 21.67
CA TYR A 17 -14.03 20.61 22.41
C TYR A 17 -12.91 19.86 21.68
N PRO A 18 -11.79 19.49 22.36
CA PRO A 18 -10.70 18.75 21.74
C PRO A 18 -11.12 17.42 21.10
N LEU A 19 -10.43 17.03 20.03
CA LEU A 19 -10.71 15.79 19.30
C LEU A 19 -9.46 15.30 18.57
N ALA A 20 -9.25 13.99 18.54
CA ALA A 20 -8.35 13.34 17.60
C ALA A 20 -9.13 12.78 16.40
N VAL A 21 -8.69 13.09 15.18
CA VAL A 21 -9.26 12.57 13.93
C VAL A 21 -8.26 11.61 13.31
N VAL A 22 -8.46 10.31 13.54
CA VAL A 22 -7.53 9.26 13.13
C VAL A 22 -7.91 8.75 11.76
N SER A 23 -6.99 8.88 10.79
CA SER A 23 -7.15 8.24 9.49
C SER A 23 -6.89 6.74 9.62
N MET A 24 -7.78 5.93 9.05
CA MET A 24 -7.62 4.48 8.90
C MET A 24 -7.41 4.10 7.43
N ASP A 25 -6.96 5.04 6.61
CA ASP A 25 -6.61 4.80 5.22
C ASP A 25 -5.17 4.23 5.12
N ASN A 26 -5.00 3.17 4.34
CA ASN A 26 -3.69 2.53 4.13
C ASN A 26 -2.89 3.29 3.05
N CYS A 27 -2.58 4.54 3.32
CA CYS A 27 -1.70 5.36 2.49
C CYS A 27 -0.61 6.01 3.33
N SER A 28 0.54 6.27 2.73
CA SER A 28 1.67 6.91 3.40
C SER A 28 1.27 8.28 3.95
N HIS A 29 1.70 8.56 5.20
CA HIS A 29 1.45 9.81 5.91
C HIS A 29 -0.06 10.15 5.95
N ASN A 30 -0.88 9.17 6.25
CA ASN A 30 -2.34 9.30 6.17
C ASN A 30 -2.92 10.41 7.04
N GLY A 31 -2.38 10.62 8.25
CA GLY A 31 -2.81 11.70 9.15
C GLY A 31 -2.49 13.08 8.58
N GLU A 32 -1.31 13.26 7.95
CA GLU A 32 -0.91 14.51 7.30
C GLU A 32 -1.82 14.83 6.10
N LYS A 33 -2.11 13.85 5.26
CA LYS A 33 -3.02 14.00 4.12
C LYS A 33 -4.44 14.35 4.55
N LEU A 34 -4.90 13.72 5.61
CA LEU A 34 -6.21 14.02 6.20
C LEU A 34 -6.24 15.46 6.72
N GLN A 35 -5.25 15.86 7.52
CA GLN A 35 -5.12 17.22 8.05
C GLN A 35 -5.08 18.26 6.92
N SER A 36 -4.19 18.06 5.95
CA SER A 36 -4.04 18.97 4.81
C SER A 36 -5.35 19.16 4.03
N SER A 37 -6.06 18.06 3.79
CA SER A 37 -7.35 18.09 3.08
C SER A 37 -8.43 18.86 3.86
N ILE A 38 -8.53 18.64 5.17
CA ILE A 38 -9.52 19.30 6.02
C ILE A 38 -9.18 20.79 6.20
N VAL A 39 -7.91 21.11 6.45
CA VAL A 39 -7.45 22.50 6.60
C VAL A 39 -7.64 23.28 5.30
N THR A 40 -7.35 22.68 4.14
CA THR A 40 -7.60 23.30 2.85
C THR A 40 -9.08 23.62 2.66
N MET A 41 -9.95 22.65 2.97
CA MET A 41 -11.41 22.85 2.90
C MET A 41 -11.88 24.00 3.80
N ALA A 42 -11.44 24.02 5.04
CA ALA A 42 -11.81 25.04 6.01
C ALA A 42 -11.32 26.45 5.60
N LYS A 43 -10.09 26.56 5.08
CA LYS A 43 -9.56 27.80 4.53
C LYS A 43 -10.39 28.31 3.35
N GLU A 44 -10.82 27.44 2.45
CA GLU A 44 -11.69 27.83 1.33
C GLU A 44 -13.10 28.24 1.81
N TRP A 45 -13.62 27.59 2.85
CA TRP A 45 -14.88 28.01 3.47
C TRP A 45 -14.77 29.37 4.17
N SER A 46 -13.66 29.63 4.89
CA SER A 46 -13.40 30.94 5.52
C SER A 46 -13.33 32.05 4.45
N LYS A 47 -12.55 31.87 3.37
CA LYS A 47 -12.48 32.82 2.26
C LYS A 47 -13.86 33.15 1.64
N LYS A 48 -14.79 32.20 1.68
CA LYS A 48 -16.16 32.37 1.17
C LYS A 48 -17.14 32.89 2.23
N GLY A 49 -16.69 33.13 3.46
CA GLY A 49 -17.51 33.59 4.55
C GLY A 49 -18.50 32.54 5.12
N PHE A 50 -18.23 31.25 4.88
CA PHE A 50 -19.07 30.17 5.43
C PHE A 50 -18.69 29.80 6.87
N VAL A 51 -17.46 30.06 7.26
CA VAL A 51 -16.92 29.83 8.60
C VAL A 51 -15.98 30.97 9.01
N GLU A 52 -15.80 31.16 10.28
CA GLU A 52 -14.90 32.15 10.86
C GLU A 52 -13.41 31.69 10.76
N ASP A 53 -12.49 32.65 10.72
CA ASP A 53 -11.04 32.37 10.74
C ASP A 53 -10.61 31.62 12.01
N ASP A 54 -11.27 31.87 13.14
CA ASP A 54 -11.08 31.17 14.40
C ASP A 54 -11.34 29.66 14.29
N PHE A 55 -12.22 29.23 13.37
CA PHE A 55 -12.41 27.79 13.11
C PHE A 55 -11.17 27.18 12.46
N VAL A 56 -10.54 27.89 11.52
CA VAL A 56 -9.28 27.44 10.92
C VAL A 56 -8.19 27.34 11.98
N ALA A 57 -8.10 28.33 12.88
CA ALA A 57 -7.16 28.30 14.00
C ALA A 57 -7.41 27.07 14.92
N TYR A 58 -8.67 26.79 15.27
CA TYR A 58 -9.05 25.63 16.08
C TYR A 58 -8.60 24.30 15.47
N ILE A 59 -8.80 24.07 14.18
CA ILE A 59 -8.44 22.81 13.52
C ILE A 59 -6.96 22.69 13.19
N THR A 60 -6.18 23.76 13.27
CA THR A 60 -4.73 23.75 13.07
C THR A 60 -3.95 23.71 14.38
N ASP A 61 -4.58 23.97 15.49
CA ASP A 61 -3.99 23.80 16.81
C ASP A 61 -4.06 22.32 17.24
N GLU A 62 -2.93 21.65 17.25
CA GLU A 62 -2.84 20.23 17.63
C GLU A 62 -3.23 19.93 19.08
N ALA A 63 -3.30 20.96 19.95
CA ALA A 63 -3.84 20.82 21.30
C ALA A 63 -5.38 20.78 21.30
N GLN A 64 -6.03 21.23 20.24
CA GLN A 64 -7.47 21.21 20.06
C GLN A 64 -7.89 20.06 19.13
N VAL A 65 -7.33 20.02 17.91
CA VAL A 65 -7.63 18.96 16.93
C VAL A 65 -6.33 18.34 16.44
N SER A 66 -6.09 17.10 16.83
CA SER A 66 -4.95 16.34 16.34
C SER A 66 -5.36 15.43 15.17
N PHE A 67 -4.35 15.09 14.35
CA PHE A 67 -4.48 14.15 13.24
C PHE A 67 -3.41 13.06 13.37
N PRO A 68 -3.58 12.14 14.33
CA PRO A 68 -2.61 11.08 14.55
C PRO A 68 -2.36 10.27 13.28
N TRP A 69 -1.08 10.02 12.99
CA TRP A 69 -0.71 9.11 11.92
C TRP A 69 -0.99 7.68 12.34
N SER A 70 -1.33 6.84 11.39
CA SER A 70 -1.49 5.41 11.65
C SER A 70 -0.85 4.58 10.54
N MET A 71 -0.32 3.42 10.91
CA MET A 71 0.05 2.35 9.99
C MET A 71 -0.90 1.18 10.22
N ILE A 72 -1.56 0.79 9.15
CA ILE A 72 -2.54 -0.30 9.15
C ILE A 72 -2.01 -1.39 8.25
N ASP A 73 -2.01 -2.62 8.73
CA ASP A 73 -1.64 -3.77 7.92
C ASP A 73 -2.53 -4.97 8.26
N LYS A 74 -3.55 -5.14 7.45
CA LYS A 74 -4.43 -6.29 7.44
C LYS A 74 -5.02 -6.46 6.04
N ILE A 75 -4.77 -7.59 5.42
CA ILE A 75 -5.34 -7.89 4.11
C ILE A 75 -6.82 -8.22 4.27
N THR A 76 -7.65 -7.45 3.58
CA THR A 76 -9.12 -7.59 3.56
C THR A 76 -9.57 -7.63 2.11
N PRO A 77 -9.56 -8.79 1.45
CA PRO A 77 -10.00 -8.91 0.08
C PRO A 77 -11.50 -8.66 -0.03
N ARG A 78 -11.99 -8.57 -1.26
CA ARG A 78 -13.42 -8.48 -1.51
C ARG A 78 -14.14 -9.66 -0.85
N PRO A 79 -15.29 -9.43 -0.16
CA PRO A 79 -16.06 -10.49 0.45
C PRO A 79 -16.35 -11.64 -0.51
N ALA A 80 -16.02 -12.86 -0.11
CA ALA A 80 -16.14 -14.06 -0.94
C ALA A 80 -17.43 -14.81 -0.64
N ASP A 81 -18.05 -15.37 -1.68
CA ASP A 81 -19.30 -16.15 -1.55
C ASP A 81 -19.12 -17.39 -0.65
N SER A 82 -17.93 -18.01 -0.66
CA SER A 82 -17.60 -19.12 0.23
C SER A 82 -17.68 -18.74 1.70
N VAL A 83 -17.21 -17.55 2.06
CA VAL A 83 -17.30 -17.03 3.44
C VAL A 83 -18.74 -16.72 3.81
N CYS A 84 -19.52 -16.14 2.90
CA CYS A 84 -20.97 -15.93 3.07
C CYS A 84 -21.66 -17.25 3.46
N GLN A 85 -21.44 -18.32 2.66
CA GLN A 85 -22.04 -19.62 2.88
C GLN A 85 -21.63 -20.26 4.23
N GLU A 86 -20.37 -20.10 4.64
CA GLU A 86 -19.92 -20.60 5.95
C GLU A 86 -20.58 -19.85 7.11
N LEU A 87 -20.76 -18.53 6.99
CA LEU A 87 -21.46 -17.72 8.00
C LEU A 87 -22.95 -18.10 8.08
N GLU A 88 -23.61 -18.33 6.96
CA GLU A 88 -25.00 -18.80 6.90
C GLU A 88 -25.16 -20.19 7.54
N LYS A 89 -24.23 -21.14 7.23
CA LYS A 89 -24.19 -22.46 7.88
C LYS A 89 -23.98 -22.35 9.40
N ALA A 90 -23.25 -21.34 9.86
CA ALA A 90 -23.06 -21.04 11.26
C ALA A 90 -24.30 -20.37 11.92
N GLY A 91 -25.37 -20.14 11.17
CA GLY A 91 -26.63 -19.57 11.64
C GLY A 91 -26.65 -18.05 11.71
N ILE A 92 -25.74 -17.36 10.99
CA ILE A 92 -25.75 -15.92 10.88
C ILE A 92 -26.65 -15.55 9.68
N GLU A 93 -27.71 -14.80 9.95
CA GLU A 93 -28.71 -14.41 8.96
C GLU A 93 -28.29 -13.14 8.19
N ASP A 94 -28.97 -12.87 7.06
CA ASP A 94 -28.83 -11.63 6.25
C ASP A 94 -27.43 -11.38 5.69
N MET A 95 -26.68 -12.45 5.33
CA MET A 95 -25.32 -12.37 4.80
C MET A 95 -25.26 -12.02 3.31
N ALA A 96 -26.37 -11.86 2.61
CA ALA A 96 -26.39 -11.56 1.19
C ALA A 96 -25.86 -10.16 0.89
N PRO A 97 -24.91 -10.00 -0.06
CA PRO A 97 -24.43 -8.70 -0.48
C PRO A 97 -25.54 -7.83 -1.09
N VAL A 98 -25.52 -6.54 -0.81
CA VAL A 98 -26.44 -5.54 -1.37
C VAL A 98 -25.73 -4.73 -2.44
N ILE A 99 -26.34 -4.69 -3.64
CA ILE A 99 -25.90 -3.80 -4.71
C ILE A 99 -26.81 -2.57 -4.71
N THR A 100 -26.22 -1.41 -4.43
CA THR A 100 -26.97 -0.15 -4.38
C THR A 100 -27.35 0.34 -5.80
N SER A 101 -28.26 1.31 -5.86
CA SER A 101 -28.63 1.97 -7.13
C SER A 101 -27.44 2.62 -7.85
N LYS A 102 -26.39 2.99 -7.11
CA LYS A 102 -25.11 3.50 -7.64
C LYS A 102 -24.13 2.40 -8.03
N LYS A 103 -24.54 1.14 -8.06
CA LYS A 103 -23.71 -0.04 -8.34
C LYS A 103 -22.58 -0.24 -7.32
N THR A 104 -22.73 0.29 -6.09
CA THR A 104 -21.80 0.03 -5.00
C THR A 104 -22.14 -1.32 -4.38
N TYR A 105 -21.13 -2.17 -4.22
CA TYR A 105 -21.24 -3.45 -3.55
C TYR A 105 -21.05 -3.26 -2.03
N ILE A 106 -22.00 -3.73 -1.26
CA ILE A 106 -21.94 -3.70 0.21
C ILE A 106 -22.17 -5.12 0.72
N ALA A 107 -21.23 -5.65 1.49
CA ALA A 107 -21.41 -6.92 2.19
C ALA A 107 -21.57 -6.68 3.70
N PRO A 108 -22.40 -7.45 4.38
CA PRO A 108 -22.61 -7.32 5.84
C PRO A 108 -21.49 -8.00 6.65
N PHE A 109 -20.49 -8.57 5.99
CA PHE A 109 -19.32 -9.21 6.60
C PHE A 109 -18.03 -8.80 5.91
N VAL A 110 -16.92 -9.05 6.58
CA VAL A 110 -15.56 -8.85 6.06
C VAL A 110 -14.80 -10.14 6.22
N ASN A 111 -14.22 -10.67 5.15
CA ASN A 111 -13.19 -11.69 5.27
C ASN A 111 -11.82 -11.02 5.32
N ALA A 112 -11.01 -11.42 6.28
CA ALA A 112 -9.70 -10.82 6.54
C ALA A 112 -8.70 -11.89 6.96
N GLU A 113 -7.42 -11.66 6.70
CA GLU A 113 -6.36 -12.54 7.20
C GLU A 113 -6.29 -12.57 8.75
N GLY A 114 -5.63 -13.60 9.30
CA GLY A 114 -5.36 -13.70 10.74
C GLY A 114 -4.40 -12.61 11.25
N PRO A 115 -3.20 -12.45 10.66
CA PRO A 115 -2.26 -11.41 11.04
C PRO A 115 -2.85 -10.00 10.93
N GLN A 116 -2.48 -9.15 11.88
CA GLN A 116 -2.92 -7.75 11.88
C GLN A 116 -1.93 -6.88 12.63
N TYR A 117 -1.67 -5.72 12.06
CA TYR A 117 -0.83 -4.70 12.69
C TYR A 117 -1.53 -3.35 12.61
N LEU A 118 -1.66 -2.71 13.76
CA LEU A 118 -2.18 -1.35 13.87
C LEU A 118 -1.26 -0.58 14.79
N VAL A 119 -0.61 0.43 14.23
CA VAL A 119 0.29 1.34 14.95
C VAL A 119 -0.28 2.73 14.83
N ILE A 120 -0.49 3.43 15.93
CA ILE A 120 -1.11 4.78 15.96
C ILE A 120 -0.22 5.73 16.74
N GLU A 121 -0.05 6.94 16.23
CA GLU A 121 0.57 8.04 16.97
C GLU A 121 -0.27 8.39 18.21
N ASP A 122 0.36 8.34 19.40
CA ASP A 122 -0.33 8.60 20.66
C ASP A 122 -0.47 10.10 20.93
N LYS A 123 -1.33 10.75 20.12
CA LYS A 123 -1.59 12.18 20.20
C LYS A 123 -3.08 12.47 20.25
N PHE A 124 -3.67 12.35 21.43
CA PHE A 124 -5.10 12.44 21.68
C PHE A 124 -5.41 13.54 22.70
N PRO A 125 -5.68 14.79 22.27
CA PRO A 125 -5.88 15.93 23.18
C PRO A 125 -7.10 15.78 24.10
N ASN A 126 -8.04 14.91 23.76
CA ASN A 126 -9.23 14.59 24.55
C ASN A 126 -9.15 13.23 25.27
N GLY A 127 -7.94 12.61 25.31
CA GLY A 127 -7.77 11.25 25.80
C GLY A 127 -8.29 10.18 24.82
N ARG A 128 -8.01 8.92 25.13
CA ARG A 128 -8.40 7.75 24.34
C ARG A 128 -8.64 6.52 25.19
N PRO A 129 -9.34 5.50 24.69
CA PRO A 129 -9.37 4.17 25.31
C PRO A 129 -7.96 3.55 25.35
N ALA A 130 -7.76 2.56 26.24
CA ALA A 130 -6.52 1.81 26.35
C ALA A 130 -6.41 0.80 25.17
N LEU A 131 -6.19 1.30 23.95
CA LEU A 131 -6.15 0.52 22.71
C LEU A 131 -5.01 -0.51 22.71
N GLU A 132 -3.92 -0.24 23.42
CA GLU A 132 -2.80 -1.16 23.64
C GLU A 132 -3.24 -2.48 24.28
N LYS A 133 -4.32 -2.51 25.06
CA LYS A 133 -4.88 -3.74 25.62
C LYS A 133 -5.56 -4.63 24.57
N ALA A 134 -5.87 -4.07 23.42
CA ALA A 134 -6.38 -4.79 22.25
C ALA A 134 -5.30 -5.09 21.20
N GLY A 135 -4.02 -4.91 21.55
CA GLY A 135 -2.89 -5.20 20.67
C GLY A 135 -2.53 -4.08 19.70
N VAL A 136 -3.07 -2.86 19.88
CA VAL A 136 -2.69 -1.69 19.08
C VAL A 136 -1.38 -1.12 19.65
N TYR A 137 -0.42 -0.86 18.77
CA TYR A 137 0.83 -0.20 19.15
C TYR A 137 0.61 1.31 19.21
N MET A 138 0.71 1.88 20.40
CA MET A 138 0.62 3.32 20.62
C MET A 138 2.03 3.87 20.78
N THR A 139 2.43 4.83 19.92
CA THR A 139 3.81 5.30 19.84
C THR A 139 3.89 6.75 19.32
N ASP A 140 5.10 7.25 19.06
CA ASP A 140 5.33 8.55 18.42
C ASP A 140 5.19 8.46 16.88
N ARG A 141 5.04 9.62 16.24
CA ARG A 141 4.88 9.75 14.77
C ARG A 141 6.06 9.18 13.98
N ASP A 142 7.28 9.38 14.46
CA ASP A 142 8.49 8.89 13.79
C ASP A 142 8.51 7.35 13.75
N THR A 143 8.13 6.73 14.84
CA THR A 143 8.02 5.27 14.93
C THR A 143 6.91 4.72 14.06
N VAL A 144 5.73 5.39 13.98
CA VAL A 144 4.67 5.02 13.01
C VAL A 144 5.22 5.04 11.58
N ASN A 145 5.94 6.10 11.23
CA ASN A 145 6.56 6.24 9.90
C ASN A 145 7.62 5.16 9.63
N LYS A 146 8.43 4.81 10.64
CA LYS A 146 9.42 3.73 10.51
C LYS A 146 8.77 2.37 10.27
N VAL A 147 7.66 2.05 10.95
CA VAL A 147 6.92 0.81 10.71
C VAL A 147 6.34 0.78 9.30
N GLU A 148 5.75 1.89 8.85
CA GLU A 148 5.25 2.00 7.48
C GLU A 148 6.39 1.80 6.47
N ARG A 149 7.52 2.48 6.67
CA ARG A 149 8.69 2.38 5.80
C ARG A 149 9.22 0.94 5.74
N MET A 150 9.37 0.26 6.89
CA MET A 150 9.74 -1.15 6.95
C MET A 150 8.84 -2.03 6.08
N LYS A 151 7.53 -1.87 6.19
CA LYS A 151 6.54 -2.62 5.40
C LYS A 151 6.64 -2.30 3.91
N VAL A 152 6.67 -1.02 3.56
CA VAL A 152 6.52 -0.53 2.19
C VAL A 152 7.79 -0.73 1.37
N THR A 153 8.96 -0.55 1.97
CA THR A 153 10.24 -0.60 1.25
C THR A 153 10.96 -1.94 1.33
N THR A 154 10.57 -2.83 2.27
CA THR A 154 11.33 -4.05 2.53
C THR A 154 10.47 -5.30 2.72
N CYS A 155 9.58 -5.30 3.73
CA CYS A 155 9.08 -6.56 4.27
C CYS A 155 7.84 -7.12 3.58
N LEU A 156 7.00 -6.31 2.94
CA LEU A 156 5.77 -6.77 2.28
C LEU A 156 5.65 -6.29 0.83
N ASN A 157 5.65 -4.97 0.63
CA ASN A 157 5.22 -4.43 -0.66
C ASN A 157 6.19 -4.73 -1.83
N PRO A 158 7.52 -4.77 -1.65
CA PRO A 158 8.44 -5.19 -2.71
C PRO A 158 8.21 -6.63 -3.16
N LEU A 159 7.97 -7.54 -2.20
CA LEU A 159 7.71 -8.95 -2.45
C LEU A 159 6.43 -9.15 -3.26
N HIS A 160 5.36 -8.50 -2.82
CA HIS A 160 4.06 -8.51 -3.48
C HIS A 160 4.14 -7.94 -4.92
N THR A 161 4.93 -6.88 -5.12
CA THR A 161 5.10 -6.29 -6.46
C THR A 161 5.85 -7.22 -7.39
N ALA A 162 6.90 -7.87 -6.93
CA ALA A 162 7.65 -8.82 -7.74
C ALA A 162 6.74 -9.98 -8.18
N LEU A 163 6.00 -10.58 -7.25
CA LEU A 163 5.03 -11.62 -7.55
C LEU A 163 4.00 -11.13 -8.57
N ALA A 164 3.35 -10.00 -8.32
CA ALA A 164 2.32 -9.48 -9.21
C ALA A 164 2.78 -9.31 -10.65
N VAL A 165 4.00 -8.79 -10.86
CA VAL A 165 4.54 -8.58 -12.22
C VAL A 165 4.82 -9.90 -12.90
N TYR A 166 5.52 -10.80 -12.20
CA TYR A 166 5.85 -12.12 -12.77
C TYR A 166 4.62 -13.01 -12.87
N GLY A 167 3.68 -12.94 -11.93
CA GLY A 167 2.43 -13.68 -11.99
C GLY A 167 1.61 -13.36 -13.23
N CYS A 168 1.51 -12.06 -13.59
CA CYS A 168 0.86 -11.68 -14.85
C CYS A 168 1.58 -12.23 -16.08
N VAL A 169 2.92 -12.20 -16.10
CA VAL A 169 3.73 -12.68 -17.23
C VAL A 169 3.69 -14.20 -17.35
N LEU A 170 3.64 -14.90 -16.24
CA LEU A 170 3.62 -16.38 -16.18
C LEU A 170 2.20 -16.96 -16.19
N GLY A 171 1.16 -16.12 -16.21
CA GLY A 171 -0.23 -16.55 -16.33
C GLY A 171 -0.84 -17.11 -15.03
N TYR A 172 -0.35 -16.70 -13.86
CA TYR A 172 -0.96 -17.05 -12.58
C TYR A 172 -2.25 -16.27 -12.32
N ASP A 173 -3.22 -16.92 -11.69
CA ASP A 173 -4.46 -16.30 -11.26
C ASP A 173 -4.43 -15.83 -9.80
N LEU A 174 -3.64 -16.48 -8.95
CA LEU A 174 -3.56 -16.21 -7.52
C LEU A 174 -2.11 -16.06 -7.05
N ILE A 175 -1.85 -15.04 -6.26
CA ILE A 175 -0.55 -14.80 -5.60
C ILE A 175 -0.14 -16.00 -4.73
N ALA A 176 -1.09 -16.66 -4.06
CA ALA A 176 -0.80 -17.82 -3.23
C ALA A 176 -0.26 -19.02 -4.03
N ASP A 177 -0.66 -19.15 -5.30
CA ASP A 177 -0.17 -20.22 -6.17
C ASP A 177 1.25 -19.94 -6.68
N GLU A 178 1.60 -18.66 -6.88
CA GLU A 178 2.96 -18.25 -7.22
C GLU A 178 3.99 -18.65 -6.14
N MET A 179 3.59 -18.67 -4.87
CA MET A 179 4.46 -19.10 -3.78
C MET A 179 4.77 -20.60 -3.77
N LYS A 180 4.04 -21.40 -4.56
CA LYS A 180 4.34 -22.82 -4.80
C LYS A 180 5.40 -23.00 -5.88
N ASP A 181 5.63 -22.00 -6.72
CA ASP A 181 6.71 -21.99 -7.70
C ASP A 181 8.05 -21.75 -7.01
N GLU A 182 9.00 -22.67 -7.24
CA GLU A 182 10.31 -22.63 -6.57
C GLU A 182 11.13 -21.39 -6.94
N GLN A 183 11.01 -20.89 -8.16
CA GLN A 183 11.79 -19.72 -8.61
C GLN A 183 11.21 -18.43 -8.08
N LEU A 184 9.88 -18.28 -8.08
CA LEU A 184 9.20 -17.12 -7.50
C LEU A 184 9.39 -17.07 -5.98
N ASN A 185 9.33 -18.22 -5.32
CA ASN A 185 9.62 -18.31 -3.89
C ASN A 185 11.08 -17.91 -3.58
N LYS A 186 12.06 -18.37 -4.37
CA LYS A 186 13.46 -17.92 -4.25
C LYS A 186 13.61 -16.42 -4.49
N LEU A 187 12.92 -15.87 -5.49
CA LEU A 187 12.94 -14.44 -5.80
C LEU A 187 12.49 -13.61 -4.60
N VAL A 188 11.38 -14.00 -3.98
CA VAL A 188 10.83 -13.33 -2.79
C VAL A 188 11.82 -13.38 -1.62
N HIS A 189 12.42 -14.55 -1.37
CA HIS A 189 13.44 -14.70 -0.32
C HIS A 189 14.70 -13.88 -0.59
N GLN A 190 15.08 -13.74 -1.85
CA GLN A 190 16.24 -12.92 -2.23
C GLN A 190 15.93 -11.43 -2.03
N ILE A 191 14.75 -10.95 -2.46
CA ILE A 191 14.37 -9.54 -2.34
C ILE A 191 14.26 -9.09 -0.88
N GLY A 192 13.49 -9.79 -0.05
CA GLY A 192 13.22 -9.38 1.33
C GLY A 192 14.35 -9.74 2.28
N PRO A 193 14.51 -11.02 2.67
CA PRO A 193 15.51 -11.47 3.64
C PRO A 193 16.96 -11.16 3.27
N VAL A 194 17.34 -11.27 1.99
CA VAL A 194 18.75 -11.14 1.59
C VAL A 194 19.11 -9.71 1.16
N GLU A 195 18.31 -9.08 0.32
CA GLU A 195 18.64 -7.76 -0.23
C GLU A 195 18.02 -6.61 0.58
N GLY A 196 16.81 -6.77 1.08
CA GLY A 196 16.11 -5.73 1.82
C GLY A 196 16.58 -5.60 3.26
N MET A 197 16.71 -6.72 3.99
CA MET A 197 17.02 -6.71 5.43
C MET A 197 18.32 -6.01 5.83
N PRO A 198 19.44 -6.06 5.08
CA PRO A 198 20.66 -5.34 5.46
C PRO A 198 20.51 -3.82 5.57
N VAL A 199 19.50 -3.25 4.94
CA VAL A 199 19.25 -1.80 4.94
C VAL A 199 17.83 -1.45 5.41
N VAL A 200 17.15 -2.38 6.06
CA VAL A 200 15.78 -2.19 6.55
C VAL A 200 15.72 -1.08 7.60
N THR A 201 14.64 -0.33 7.58
CA THR A 201 14.31 0.59 8.67
C THR A 201 13.76 -0.21 9.84
N ASP A 202 14.50 -0.30 10.94
CA ASP A 202 14.05 -0.93 12.17
C ASP A 202 13.21 0.07 13.00
N PRO A 203 11.92 -0.21 13.24
CA PRO A 203 11.07 0.65 14.05
C PRO A 203 11.26 0.46 15.57
N GLY A 204 11.95 -0.60 16.01
CA GLY A 204 12.20 -0.92 17.41
C GLY A 204 11.01 -1.50 18.18
N ILE A 205 9.80 -1.43 17.66
CA ILE A 205 8.57 -1.97 18.29
C ILE A 205 8.05 -3.25 17.62
N LEU A 206 8.50 -3.52 16.41
CA LEU A 206 8.23 -4.71 15.63
C LEU A 206 9.55 -5.24 15.08
N SER A 207 9.76 -6.55 15.13
CA SER A 207 10.92 -7.19 14.53
C SER A 207 10.75 -7.26 13.00
N PRO A 208 11.60 -6.58 12.20
CA PRO A 208 11.53 -6.69 10.73
C PRO A 208 11.73 -8.13 10.23
N VAL A 209 12.57 -8.91 10.92
CA VAL A 209 12.84 -10.32 10.58
C VAL A 209 11.59 -11.17 10.78
N ASP A 210 10.92 -11.03 11.92
CA ASP A 210 9.71 -11.81 12.21
C ASP A 210 8.58 -11.39 11.26
N PHE A 211 8.48 -10.10 11.00
CA PHE A 211 7.48 -9.56 10.07
C PHE A 211 7.65 -10.11 8.64
N VAL A 212 8.87 -10.06 8.08
CA VAL A 212 9.11 -10.58 6.71
C VAL A 212 8.92 -12.09 6.64
N ASN A 213 9.29 -12.83 7.70
CA ASN A 213 9.06 -14.27 7.75
C ASN A 213 7.57 -14.61 7.80
N GLU A 214 6.78 -13.89 8.59
CA GLU A 214 5.32 -14.06 8.61
C GLU A 214 4.71 -13.74 7.24
N VAL A 215 5.16 -12.69 6.58
CA VAL A 215 4.71 -12.33 5.22
C VAL A 215 4.95 -13.47 4.25
N ILE A 216 6.16 -14.02 4.23
CA ILE A 216 6.56 -15.06 3.25
C ILE A 216 5.94 -16.42 3.57
N GLN A 217 5.86 -16.79 4.86
CA GLN A 217 5.46 -18.14 5.26
C GLN A 217 3.96 -18.29 5.51
N VAL A 218 3.28 -17.19 5.88
CA VAL A 218 1.88 -17.24 6.32
C VAL A 218 0.96 -16.42 5.44
N ARG A 219 1.32 -15.16 5.16
CA ARG A 219 0.39 -14.20 4.56
C ARG A 219 0.27 -14.36 3.05
N ILE A 220 1.39 -14.32 2.33
CA ILE A 220 1.39 -14.42 0.85
C ILE A 220 0.90 -15.80 0.39
N PRO A 221 1.34 -16.94 0.96
CA PRO A 221 0.89 -18.26 0.51
C PRO A 221 -0.52 -18.66 0.98
N ASN A 222 -1.25 -17.78 1.64
CA ASN A 222 -2.57 -18.08 2.19
C ASN A 222 -3.63 -18.24 1.08
N PRO A 223 -4.14 -19.45 0.80
CA PRO A 223 -5.09 -19.70 -0.27
C PRO A 223 -6.49 -19.14 0.03
N PHE A 224 -6.78 -18.80 1.27
CA PHE A 224 -8.05 -18.18 1.69
C PHE A 224 -8.07 -16.66 1.46
N MET A 225 -6.96 -16.10 0.98
CA MET A 225 -6.84 -14.70 0.59
C MET A 225 -6.70 -14.66 -0.95
N PRO A 226 -7.81 -14.69 -1.71
CA PRO A 226 -7.78 -14.80 -3.17
C PRO A 226 -7.37 -13.47 -3.81
N ASP A 227 -6.10 -13.13 -3.65
CA ASP A 227 -5.51 -11.94 -4.27
C ASP A 227 -4.89 -12.28 -5.62
N THR A 228 -5.13 -11.42 -6.62
CA THR A 228 -4.69 -11.67 -7.98
C THR A 228 -3.48 -10.83 -8.36
N PRO A 229 -2.55 -11.34 -9.16
CA PRO A 229 -1.43 -10.56 -9.70
C PRO A 229 -1.88 -9.25 -10.35
N GLN A 230 -2.96 -9.30 -11.13
CA GLN A 230 -3.51 -8.15 -11.86
C GLN A 230 -3.97 -7.03 -10.93
N ARG A 231 -4.61 -7.38 -9.79
CA ARG A 231 -5.03 -6.38 -8.80
C ARG A 231 -3.82 -5.70 -8.13
N ILE A 232 -2.80 -6.47 -7.78
CA ILE A 232 -1.59 -5.95 -7.14
C ILE A 232 -0.77 -5.11 -8.12
N ALA A 233 -0.75 -5.47 -9.42
CA ALA A 233 -0.02 -4.76 -10.47
C ALA A 233 -0.63 -3.38 -10.83
N THR A 234 -1.84 -3.05 -10.34
CA THR A 234 -2.42 -1.71 -10.50
C THR A 234 -1.44 -0.64 -9.98
N ASP A 235 -1.28 0.46 -10.71
CA ASP A 235 -0.42 1.61 -10.36
C ASP A 235 1.05 1.24 -10.05
N THR A 236 1.62 0.22 -10.70
CA THR A 236 3.00 -0.22 -10.44
C THR A 236 4.02 0.88 -10.75
N SER A 237 3.79 1.73 -11.76
CA SER A 237 4.67 2.86 -12.06
C SER A 237 4.86 3.81 -10.88
N GLN A 238 3.80 4.00 -10.08
CA GLN A 238 3.80 4.85 -8.88
C GLN A 238 4.42 4.15 -7.66
N LYS A 239 4.70 2.86 -7.76
CA LYS A 239 5.13 2.01 -6.64
C LYS A 239 6.59 1.58 -6.73
N VAL A 240 7.13 1.39 -7.94
CA VAL A 240 8.49 0.87 -8.16
C VAL A 240 9.56 1.74 -7.48
N GLY A 241 9.43 3.07 -7.58
CA GLY A 241 10.36 4.01 -6.94
C GLY A 241 10.45 3.80 -5.43
N ILE A 242 9.33 3.83 -4.73
CA ILE A 242 9.32 3.68 -3.27
C ILE A 242 9.61 2.25 -2.82
N ARG A 243 9.17 1.22 -3.56
CA ARG A 243 9.30 -0.18 -3.16
C ARG A 243 10.69 -0.76 -3.40
N TYR A 244 11.39 -0.31 -4.44
CA TYR A 244 12.73 -0.78 -4.79
C TYR A 244 13.78 0.33 -4.75
N GLY A 245 13.44 1.53 -5.22
CA GLY A 245 14.35 2.66 -5.28
C GLY A 245 14.89 3.06 -3.92
N GLU A 246 14.07 3.04 -2.87
CA GLU A 246 14.51 3.36 -1.51
C GLU A 246 15.56 2.36 -0.97
N THR A 247 15.40 1.06 -1.25
CA THR A 247 16.41 0.06 -0.91
C THR A 247 17.71 0.30 -1.69
N ILE A 248 17.62 0.60 -3.00
CA ILE A 248 18.78 0.93 -3.82
C ILE A 248 19.52 2.16 -3.28
N LYS A 249 18.79 3.25 -2.94
CA LYS A 249 19.36 4.46 -2.33
C LYS A 249 20.06 4.14 -1.01
N SER A 250 19.44 3.30 -0.18
CA SER A 250 20.03 2.88 1.11
C SER A 250 21.31 2.10 0.93
N TYR A 251 21.39 1.21 -0.08
CA TYR A 251 22.67 0.53 -0.42
C TYR A 251 23.75 1.50 -0.87
N VAL A 252 23.42 2.44 -1.74
CA VAL A 252 24.39 3.46 -2.18
C VAL A 252 24.87 4.30 -1.00
N ALA A 253 23.97 4.70 -0.11
CA ALA A 253 24.32 5.49 1.07
C ALA A 253 25.21 4.71 2.05
N GLN A 254 24.93 3.42 2.27
CA GLN A 254 25.61 2.61 3.28
C GLN A 254 26.90 1.95 2.76
N TYR A 255 26.93 1.53 1.49
CA TYR A 255 28.00 0.72 0.92
C TYR A 255 28.74 1.41 -0.23
N GLY A 256 28.29 2.59 -0.68
CA GLY A 256 28.86 3.33 -1.80
C GLY A 256 28.32 2.92 -3.19
N ASP A 257 27.75 1.74 -3.32
CA ASP A 257 27.08 1.28 -4.55
C ASP A 257 25.98 0.24 -4.24
N ALA A 258 25.24 -0.16 -5.27
CA ALA A 258 24.17 -1.15 -5.19
C ALA A 258 24.47 -2.45 -5.97
N LYS A 259 25.77 -2.74 -6.26
CA LYS A 259 26.19 -3.88 -7.10
C LYS A 259 25.87 -5.26 -6.50
N LYS A 260 25.60 -5.32 -5.20
CA LYS A 260 25.22 -6.56 -4.51
C LYS A 260 23.77 -6.96 -4.78
N LEU A 261 22.95 -6.03 -5.25
CA LEU A 261 21.55 -6.31 -5.57
C LEU A 261 21.46 -7.07 -6.90
N THR A 262 20.69 -8.13 -6.90
CA THR A 262 20.42 -8.98 -8.08
C THR A 262 18.93 -9.17 -8.29
N ALA A 263 18.17 -9.49 -7.26
CA ALA A 263 16.76 -9.77 -7.34
C ALA A 263 15.91 -8.49 -7.47
N ILE A 264 16.28 -7.41 -6.79
CA ILE A 264 15.62 -6.11 -6.96
C ILE A 264 15.74 -5.59 -8.40
N PRO A 265 16.94 -5.54 -9.02
CA PRO A 265 17.06 -5.24 -10.46
C PRO A 265 16.28 -6.21 -11.35
N LEU A 266 16.24 -7.50 -11.01
CA LEU A 266 15.45 -8.49 -11.73
C LEU A 266 13.96 -8.19 -11.64
N ALA A 267 13.44 -7.82 -10.47
CA ALA A 267 12.05 -7.43 -10.30
C ALA A 267 11.68 -6.17 -11.12
N ILE A 268 12.59 -5.19 -11.21
CA ILE A 268 12.42 -4.02 -12.08
C ILE A 268 12.41 -4.43 -13.56
N ALA A 269 13.31 -5.32 -13.96
CA ALA A 269 13.34 -5.86 -15.32
C ALA A 269 12.06 -6.65 -15.64
N GLY A 270 11.55 -7.40 -14.67
CA GLY A 270 10.26 -8.10 -14.77
C GLY A 270 9.10 -7.12 -15.00
N TRP A 271 9.10 -5.98 -14.33
CA TRP A 271 8.10 -4.93 -14.58
C TRP A 271 8.22 -4.36 -16.01
N CYS A 272 9.40 -4.11 -16.51
CA CYS A 272 9.58 -3.72 -17.90
C CYS A 272 9.08 -4.80 -18.87
N ARG A 273 9.32 -6.08 -18.56
CA ARG A 273 8.81 -7.22 -19.32
C ARG A 273 7.27 -7.29 -19.30
N TYR A 274 6.65 -7.06 -18.15
CA TYR A 274 5.20 -6.98 -17.98
C TYR A 274 4.57 -5.91 -18.88
N LEU A 275 5.19 -4.75 -18.99
CA LEU A 275 4.69 -3.63 -19.81
C LEU A 275 4.62 -3.95 -21.32
N LEU A 276 5.26 -5.03 -21.79
CA LEU A 276 5.09 -5.52 -23.17
C LEU A 276 3.75 -6.19 -23.41
N ALA A 277 2.95 -6.44 -22.37
CA ALA A 277 1.59 -7.01 -22.42
C ALA A 277 1.48 -8.36 -23.17
N VAL A 278 2.52 -9.16 -23.10
CA VAL A 278 2.60 -10.50 -23.71
C VAL A 278 3.16 -11.47 -22.67
N ASP A 279 2.52 -12.60 -22.44
CA ASP A 279 2.99 -13.64 -21.52
C ASP A 279 4.13 -14.48 -22.11
N ASP A 280 4.62 -15.44 -21.35
CA ASP A 280 5.73 -16.31 -21.77
C ASP A 280 5.31 -17.36 -22.82
N GLU A 281 4.02 -17.56 -23.04
CA GLU A 281 3.46 -18.39 -24.13
C GLU A 281 3.26 -17.58 -25.42
N GLY A 282 3.54 -16.26 -25.40
CA GLY A 282 3.34 -15.36 -26.53
C GLY A 282 1.92 -14.83 -26.67
N LYS A 283 1.06 -15.02 -25.67
CA LYS A 283 -0.33 -14.56 -25.65
C LYS A 283 -0.40 -13.15 -25.07
N ALA A 284 -1.16 -12.27 -25.72
CA ALA A 284 -1.42 -10.94 -25.20
C ALA A 284 -2.33 -10.98 -23.98
N PHE A 285 -2.04 -10.13 -22.98
CA PHE A 285 -2.90 -9.89 -21.81
C PHE A 285 -3.14 -8.39 -21.60
N GLU A 286 -4.19 -8.05 -20.86
CA GLU A 286 -4.52 -6.67 -20.53
C GLU A 286 -3.66 -6.19 -19.35
N LEU A 287 -2.99 -5.03 -19.51
CA LEU A 287 -2.26 -4.39 -18.43
C LEU A 287 -3.22 -3.85 -17.38
N SER A 288 -2.84 -3.97 -16.13
CA SER A 288 -3.59 -3.37 -15.01
C SER A 288 -3.60 -1.84 -15.11
N ALA A 289 -4.64 -1.21 -14.58
CA ALA A 289 -4.78 0.24 -14.61
C ALA A 289 -3.57 0.93 -13.97
N ASP A 290 -2.96 1.85 -14.72
CA ASP A 290 -1.79 2.62 -14.28
C ASP A 290 -1.71 3.89 -15.14
N PRO A 291 -1.61 5.09 -14.53
CA PRO A 291 -1.63 6.35 -15.26
C PRO A 291 -0.47 6.53 -16.25
N MET A 292 0.66 5.84 -16.03
CA MET A 292 1.84 5.93 -16.89
C MET A 292 1.89 4.88 -18.00
N VAL A 293 0.99 3.89 -18.00
CA VAL A 293 0.99 2.83 -19.03
C VAL A 293 0.99 3.39 -20.47
N PRO A 294 0.16 4.39 -20.83
CA PRO A 294 0.16 4.90 -22.21
C PRO A 294 1.50 5.50 -22.65
N GLU A 295 2.22 6.12 -21.73
CA GLU A 295 3.54 6.71 -22.03
C GLU A 295 4.63 5.64 -22.06
N LEU A 296 4.64 4.74 -21.05
CA LEU A 296 5.64 3.69 -20.92
C LEU A 296 5.57 2.68 -22.08
N THR A 297 4.36 2.25 -22.46
CA THR A 297 4.19 1.32 -23.58
C THR A 297 4.65 1.94 -24.91
N LYS A 298 4.42 3.24 -25.11
CA LYS A 298 4.92 3.94 -26.28
C LYS A 298 6.46 3.95 -26.34
N GLN A 299 7.12 4.09 -25.20
CA GLN A 299 8.60 4.03 -25.14
C GLN A 299 9.14 2.62 -25.43
N LEU A 300 8.35 1.57 -25.24
CA LEU A 300 8.71 0.18 -25.49
C LEU A 300 8.34 -0.31 -26.89
N GLU A 301 7.77 0.57 -27.74
CA GLU A 301 7.41 0.21 -29.12
C GLU A 301 8.63 -0.35 -29.89
N GLY A 302 8.38 -1.43 -30.62
CA GLY A 302 9.40 -2.13 -31.40
C GLY A 302 10.16 -3.22 -30.63
N ILE A 303 10.05 -3.29 -29.31
CA ILE A 303 10.60 -4.42 -28.55
C ILE A 303 9.69 -5.65 -28.74
N VAL A 304 10.28 -6.76 -29.18
CA VAL A 304 9.57 -8.03 -29.41
C VAL A 304 10.12 -9.08 -28.46
N VAL A 305 9.22 -9.70 -27.69
CA VAL A 305 9.57 -10.80 -26.77
C VAL A 305 10.26 -11.94 -27.55
N GLY A 306 11.36 -12.45 -27.01
CA GLY A 306 12.17 -13.48 -27.66
C GLY A 306 13.12 -12.99 -28.77
N LYS A 307 13.14 -11.67 -29.07
CA LYS A 307 14.03 -11.07 -30.08
C LYS A 307 14.89 -9.96 -29.46
N PRO A 308 15.99 -10.31 -28.76
CA PRO A 308 16.81 -9.34 -28.04
C PRO A 308 17.42 -8.26 -28.96
N GLU A 309 17.59 -8.55 -30.24
CA GLU A 309 18.06 -7.61 -31.25
C GLU A 309 17.11 -6.41 -31.48
N THR A 310 15.86 -6.53 -31.06
CA THR A 310 14.88 -5.43 -31.15
C THR A 310 15.04 -4.41 -30.03
N TYR A 311 15.83 -4.74 -28.99
CA TYR A 311 16.18 -3.83 -27.92
C TYR A 311 17.32 -2.92 -28.33
N THR A 312 17.06 -1.63 -28.45
CA THR A 312 18.04 -0.60 -28.86
C THR A 312 18.27 0.47 -27.79
N GLY A 313 17.97 0.15 -26.51
CA GLY A 313 18.19 1.04 -25.38
C GLY A 313 16.93 1.79 -24.91
N GLN A 314 15.74 1.42 -25.36
CA GLN A 314 14.46 2.07 -25.03
C GLN A 314 14.21 2.15 -23.52
N LEU A 315 14.57 1.12 -22.75
CA LEU A 315 14.39 1.07 -21.28
C LEU A 315 15.23 2.13 -20.54
N THR A 316 16.35 2.57 -21.09
CA THR A 316 17.18 3.60 -20.47
C THR A 316 16.45 4.94 -20.38
N VAL A 317 15.63 5.26 -21.37
CA VAL A 317 14.78 6.47 -21.41
C VAL A 317 13.66 6.37 -20.37
N SER A 318 12.97 5.23 -20.29
CA SER A 318 11.89 4.98 -19.33
C SER A 318 12.35 5.13 -17.88
N TYR A 319 13.55 4.62 -17.56
CA TYR A 319 14.11 4.71 -16.21
C TYR A 319 14.51 6.15 -15.84
N THR A 320 14.93 6.95 -16.80
CA THR A 320 15.30 8.35 -16.60
C THR A 320 14.05 9.21 -16.33
N HIS A 321 12.94 8.92 -17.00
CA HIS A 321 11.66 9.61 -16.75
C HIS A 321 11.06 9.31 -15.36
N LEU A 322 11.19 8.09 -14.87
CA LEU A 322 10.78 7.74 -13.50
C LEU A 322 11.56 8.52 -12.43
N ARG A 323 12.83 8.87 -12.70
CA ARG A 323 13.64 9.72 -11.81
C ARG A 323 13.25 11.20 -11.85
N ALA A 324 12.66 11.68 -12.92
CA ALA A 324 12.32 13.09 -13.08
C ALA A 324 11.06 13.52 -12.29
N HIS A 325 10.33 12.57 -11.75
CA HIS A 325 9.12 12.80 -10.92
C HIS A 325 9.37 12.60 -9.42
N GLU A 326 10.61 12.32 -9.00
CA GLU A 326 11.11 12.34 -7.61
C GLU A 326 11.86 13.66 -7.30
#